data_06bdc60f9c45447ad6589e28191ef0e2
#
_entry.id   06bdc60f9c45447ad6589e28191ef0e2
#
_cell.length_a   1.000
_cell.length_b   1.000
_cell.length_c   1.000
_cell.angle_alpha   90.00
_cell.angle_beta   90.00
_cell.angle_gamma   90.00
#
_symmetry.space_group_name_H-M   'P 1'
#
loop_
_entity.id
_entity.type
_entity.pdbx_description
1 polymer ?
#
loop_
_entity_poly.entity_id
_entity_poly.type
_entity_poly.pdbx_seq_one_letter_code
_entity_poly.pdbx_strand_id
1 'polypeptide(L)'
;MAVYYNCIGTTGVEVNRGETVSNFTKWKALKYLMKDPVELWDSSIKAKVTASYGINMGGGSGQGTTKVLEGLRLLKEMLYSEVGKKLDGTPLYFFQTIYDYQTILEVLKWNDKGNFDRVSEMLIHALQWKLNDVEAAKELAHRKKATIENYNDNIWDRDWFV
;
A
#
# COMPACT_ATOMS: atom_id res chain seq x y z
N MET A 1 -0.41 -3.34 19.97
CA MET A 1 -0.66 -4.37 18.94
C MET A 1 0.48 -4.44 17.90
N ALA A 2 0.84 -3.36 17.19
CA ALA A 2 1.91 -3.36 16.18
C ALA A 2 3.26 -3.95 16.66
N VAL A 3 3.65 -3.65 17.91
CA VAL A 3 4.86 -4.22 18.53
C VAL A 3 4.72 -5.71 18.78
N TYR A 4 3.55 -6.15 19.26
CA TYR A 4 3.28 -7.56 19.57
C TYR A 4 3.33 -8.46 18.34
N TYR A 5 2.81 -7.98 17.21
CA TYR A 5 2.82 -8.73 15.94
C TYR A 5 4.01 -8.40 15.04
N ASN A 6 4.98 -7.62 15.54
CA ASN A 6 6.18 -7.22 14.77
C ASN A 6 5.85 -6.57 13.40
N CYS A 7 4.82 -5.72 13.36
CA CYS A 7 4.34 -5.06 12.14
C CYS A 7 5.27 -3.91 11.71
N ILE A 8 6.53 -4.19 11.43
CA ILE A 8 7.53 -3.16 11.08
C ILE A 8 7.17 -2.53 9.74
N GLY A 9 6.99 -1.20 9.74
CA GLY A 9 6.73 -0.42 8.53
C GLY A 9 5.37 -0.66 7.88
N THR A 10 4.48 -1.46 8.51
CA THR A 10 3.22 -1.90 7.90
C THR A 10 1.96 -1.36 8.58
N THR A 11 2.11 -0.67 9.72
CA THR A 11 0.95 -0.08 10.39
C THR A 11 0.54 1.20 9.67
N GLY A 12 -0.46 1.09 8.79
CA GLY A 12 -1.08 2.23 8.13
C GLY A 12 -1.86 3.08 9.11
N VAL A 13 -1.66 4.38 9.09
CA VAL A 13 -2.43 5.34 9.90
C VAL A 13 -2.74 6.58 9.08
N GLU A 14 -3.95 7.11 9.26
CA GLU A 14 -4.32 8.42 8.77
C GLU A 14 -3.76 9.49 9.73
N VAL A 15 -3.01 10.45 9.19
CA VAL A 15 -2.30 11.47 9.98
C VAL A 15 -2.85 12.85 9.66
N ASN A 16 -4.05 13.14 10.15
CA ASN A 16 -4.67 14.46 9.96
C ASN A 16 -4.21 15.49 10.99
N ARG A 17 -3.84 15.06 12.21
CA ARG A 17 -3.54 15.94 13.34
C ARG A 17 -2.14 15.78 13.94
N GLY A 18 -1.32 14.89 13.42
CA GLY A 18 0.06 14.67 13.86
C GLY A 18 0.22 14.00 15.24
N GLU A 19 -0.83 13.85 16.04
CA GLU A 19 -0.78 13.25 17.37
C GLU A 19 -0.30 11.80 17.37
N THR A 20 -0.76 11.03 16.40
CA THR A 20 -0.38 9.61 16.25
C THR A 20 1.13 9.48 16.06
N VAL A 21 1.70 10.23 15.11
CA VAL A 21 3.14 10.21 14.84
C VAL A 21 3.94 10.69 16.05
N SER A 22 3.46 11.74 16.73
CA SER A 22 4.06 12.27 17.96
C SER A 22 4.11 11.20 19.07
N ASN A 23 3.02 10.47 19.28
CA ASN A 23 2.96 9.39 20.27
C ASN A 23 3.92 8.25 19.92
N PHE A 24 3.96 7.81 18.65
CA PHE A 24 4.90 6.78 18.21
C PHE A 24 6.36 7.24 18.32
N THR A 25 6.63 8.52 18.11
CA THR A 25 7.96 9.12 18.36
C THR A 25 8.34 9.05 19.83
N LYS A 26 7.44 9.48 20.71
CA LYS A 26 7.62 9.46 22.17
C LYS A 26 7.90 8.03 22.67
N TRP A 27 7.26 7.03 22.11
CA TRP A 27 7.44 5.62 22.49
C TRP A 27 8.56 4.92 21.71
N LYS A 28 9.34 5.64 20.89
CA LYS A 28 10.42 5.08 20.03
C LYS A 28 9.91 3.97 19.11
N ALA A 29 8.68 4.09 18.65
CA ALA A 29 7.95 3.07 17.89
C ALA A 29 7.72 3.44 16.41
N LEU A 30 8.34 4.52 15.90
CA LEU A 30 8.17 4.98 14.52
C LEU A 30 8.42 3.91 13.47
N LYS A 31 9.33 2.96 13.75
CA LYS A 31 9.63 1.84 12.83
C LYS A 31 8.43 0.97 12.48
N TYR A 32 7.37 1.01 13.27
CA TYR A 32 6.14 0.23 13.03
C TYR A 32 5.15 0.97 12.12
N LEU A 33 5.30 2.28 11.96
CA LEU A 33 4.45 3.05 11.07
C LEU A 33 4.88 2.91 9.62
N MET A 34 3.90 2.78 8.74
CA MET A 34 4.09 2.89 7.30
C MET A 34 4.55 4.32 6.97
N LYS A 35 5.51 4.44 6.08
CA LYS A 35 5.88 5.73 5.48
C LYS A 35 4.84 6.11 4.42
N ASP A 36 4.72 7.41 4.13
CA ASP A 36 3.90 7.86 3.00
C ASP A 36 4.42 7.17 1.72
N PRO A 37 3.57 6.44 0.97
CA PRO A 37 3.99 5.66 -0.20
C PRO A 37 4.28 6.57 -1.41
N VAL A 38 5.36 7.33 -1.34
CA VAL A 38 5.77 8.33 -2.36
C VAL A 38 5.87 7.72 -3.75
N GLU A 39 6.19 6.42 -3.85
CA GLU A 39 6.28 5.70 -5.11
C GLU A 39 4.97 5.62 -5.88
N LEU A 40 3.85 5.65 -5.16
CA LEU A 40 2.51 5.57 -5.75
C LEU A 40 1.99 6.92 -6.23
N TRP A 41 2.65 8.02 -5.86
CA TRP A 41 2.17 9.35 -6.19
C TRP A 41 2.74 9.86 -7.51
N ASP A 42 1.95 10.67 -8.20
CA ASP A 42 2.41 11.42 -9.37
C ASP A 42 3.54 12.38 -9.04
N SER A 43 4.34 12.75 -10.02
CA SER A 43 5.49 13.65 -9.87
C SER A 43 5.15 14.99 -9.21
N SER A 44 3.94 15.50 -9.45
CA SER A 44 3.43 16.74 -8.85
C SER A 44 3.20 16.61 -7.34
N ILE A 45 2.84 15.42 -6.87
CA ILE A 45 2.65 15.11 -5.45
C ILE A 45 3.99 14.78 -4.81
N LYS A 46 4.84 13.99 -5.49
CA LYS A 46 6.18 13.59 -5.01
C LYS A 46 7.04 14.78 -4.61
N ALA A 47 7.02 15.85 -5.39
CA ALA A 47 7.80 17.05 -5.11
C ALA A 47 7.42 17.77 -3.80
N LYS A 48 6.29 17.43 -3.20
CA LYS A 48 5.75 18.09 -2.01
C LYS A 48 5.70 17.17 -0.77
N VAL A 49 5.94 15.89 -0.94
CA VAL A 49 5.97 14.93 0.18
C VAL A 49 7.36 14.93 0.79
N THR A 50 7.48 15.56 1.94
CA THR A 50 8.59 15.27 2.86
C THR A 50 8.36 13.87 3.43
N ALA A 51 9.40 13.04 3.49
CA ALA A 51 9.34 11.66 3.99
C ALA A 51 8.72 11.62 5.40
N SER A 52 7.40 11.53 5.46
CA SER A 52 6.60 11.51 6.69
C SER A 52 6.08 10.11 6.94
N TYR A 53 5.82 9.81 8.21
CA TYR A 53 5.13 8.60 8.61
C TYR A 53 3.62 8.80 8.54
N GLY A 54 2.91 7.76 8.08
CA GLY A 54 1.46 7.81 7.91
C GLY A 54 1.02 8.56 6.65
N ILE A 55 -0.25 8.51 6.35
CA ILE A 55 -0.83 9.10 5.15
C ILE A 55 -1.77 10.23 5.54
N ASN A 56 -1.52 11.43 5.05
CA ASN A 56 -2.45 12.54 5.21
C ASN A 56 -3.50 12.48 4.11
N MET A 57 -4.70 12.02 4.43
CA MET A 57 -5.85 11.95 3.55
C MET A 57 -6.71 13.22 3.63
N GLY A 58 -6.60 13.99 4.72
CA GLY A 58 -7.30 15.26 4.92
C GLY A 58 -6.56 16.41 4.26
N GLY A 59 -7.26 17.24 3.50
CA GLY A 59 -6.57 18.26 2.75
C GLY A 59 -7.14 19.66 2.86
N GLY A 60 -6.44 20.61 3.38
CA GLY A 60 -6.59 22.03 3.11
C GLY A 60 -5.78 22.54 1.91
N SER A 61 -4.96 21.69 1.28
CA SER A 61 -3.98 22.08 0.24
C SER A 61 -4.21 21.46 -1.14
N GLY A 62 -5.37 20.85 -1.41
CA GLY A 62 -5.66 20.16 -2.67
C GLY A 62 -4.95 18.81 -2.85
N GLN A 63 -3.93 18.51 -2.05
CA GLN A 63 -3.18 17.25 -2.10
C GLN A 63 -3.96 16.08 -1.50
N GLY A 64 -4.70 16.32 -0.43
CA GLY A 64 -5.55 15.32 0.20
C GLY A 64 -6.58 14.78 -0.80
N THR A 65 -7.20 15.66 -1.59
CA THR A 65 -8.17 15.26 -2.61
C THR A 65 -7.55 14.33 -3.65
N THR A 66 -6.33 14.62 -4.11
CA THR A 66 -5.64 13.78 -5.11
C THR A 66 -5.26 12.41 -4.52
N LYS A 67 -4.79 12.37 -3.28
CA LYS A 67 -4.48 11.11 -2.59
C LYS A 67 -5.74 10.27 -2.35
N VAL A 68 -6.85 10.90 -1.98
CA VAL A 68 -8.15 10.23 -1.84
C VAL A 68 -8.62 9.65 -3.17
N LEU A 69 -8.52 10.39 -4.27
CA LEU A 69 -8.91 9.91 -5.59
C LEU A 69 -8.05 8.72 -6.03
N GLU A 70 -6.74 8.78 -5.82
CA GLU A 70 -5.86 7.65 -6.11
C GLU A 70 -6.15 6.45 -5.20
N GLY A 71 -6.37 6.70 -3.90
CA GLY A 71 -6.80 5.66 -2.96
C GLY A 71 -8.10 4.98 -3.40
N LEU A 72 -9.10 5.74 -3.86
CA LEU A 72 -10.36 5.20 -4.38
C LEU A 72 -10.15 4.35 -5.65
N ARG A 73 -9.28 4.81 -6.55
CA ARG A 73 -8.91 4.03 -7.73
C ARG A 73 -8.30 2.68 -7.34
N LEU A 74 -7.35 2.70 -6.41
CA LEU A 74 -6.69 1.49 -5.91
C LEU A 74 -7.63 0.61 -5.09
N LEU A 75 -8.52 1.21 -4.30
CA LEU A 75 -9.56 0.48 -3.57
C LEU A 75 -10.46 -0.29 -4.54
N LYS A 76 -10.87 0.36 -5.63
CA LYS A 76 -11.65 -0.32 -6.69
C LYS A 76 -10.88 -1.50 -7.28
N GLU A 77 -9.60 -1.31 -7.64
CA GLU A 77 -8.75 -2.40 -8.14
C GLU A 77 -8.68 -3.55 -7.13
N MET A 78 -8.43 -3.24 -5.85
CA MET A 78 -8.36 -4.23 -4.78
C MET A 78 -9.68 -4.99 -4.61
N LEU A 79 -10.81 -4.29 -4.58
CA LEU A 79 -12.13 -4.92 -4.42
C LEU A 79 -12.45 -5.92 -5.54
N TYR A 80 -12.03 -5.61 -6.77
CA TYR A 80 -12.23 -6.49 -7.93
C TYR A 80 -11.05 -7.43 -8.20
N SER A 81 -10.04 -7.48 -7.35
CA SER A 81 -8.96 -8.46 -7.48
C SER A 81 -9.47 -9.87 -7.19
N GLU A 82 -9.02 -10.85 -7.98
CA GLU A 82 -9.29 -12.26 -7.73
C GLU A 82 -8.40 -12.73 -6.57
N VAL A 83 -9.03 -13.24 -5.52
CA VAL A 83 -8.35 -13.76 -4.32
C VAL A 83 -8.40 -15.28 -4.21
N GLY A 84 -9.10 -15.94 -5.14
CA GLY A 84 -9.22 -17.39 -5.17
C GLY A 84 -10.32 -17.86 -6.10
N LYS A 85 -10.74 -19.11 -5.92
CA LYS A 85 -11.86 -19.71 -6.65
C LYS A 85 -12.92 -20.25 -5.69
N LYS A 86 -14.17 -20.14 -6.08
CA LYS A 86 -15.29 -20.77 -5.40
C LYS A 86 -15.32 -22.28 -5.68
N LEU A 87 -16.15 -23.01 -4.95
CA LEU A 87 -16.31 -24.47 -5.14
C LEU A 87 -16.77 -24.87 -6.56
N ASP A 88 -17.48 -23.98 -7.25
CA ASP A 88 -17.95 -24.14 -8.64
C ASP A 88 -16.88 -23.78 -9.69
N GLY A 89 -15.67 -23.39 -9.25
CA GLY A 89 -14.56 -22.99 -10.11
C GLY A 89 -14.60 -21.52 -10.57
N THR A 90 -15.65 -20.77 -10.25
CA THR A 90 -15.74 -19.34 -10.60
C THR A 90 -14.81 -18.48 -9.75
N PRO A 91 -14.32 -17.34 -10.27
CA PRO A 91 -13.46 -16.43 -9.49
C PRO A 91 -14.13 -15.96 -8.21
N LEU A 92 -13.34 -15.92 -7.12
CA LEU A 92 -13.71 -15.28 -5.87
C LEU A 92 -13.01 -13.93 -5.80
N TYR A 93 -13.77 -12.86 -5.78
CA TYR A 93 -13.25 -11.50 -5.71
C TYR A 93 -13.14 -11.01 -4.26
N PHE A 94 -12.19 -10.10 -3.99
CA PHE A 94 -11.93 -9.58 -2.65
C PHE A 94 -13.19 -9.02 -1.98
N PHE A 95 -14.02 -8.24 -2.70
CA PHE A 95 -15.26 -7.68 -2.14
C PHE A 95 -16.22 -8.75 -1.59
N GLN A 96 -16.17 -9.98 -2.10
CA GLN A 96 -17.01 -11.10 -1.65
C GLN A 96 -16.51 -11.70 -0.32
N THR A 97 -15.33 -11.32 0.14
CA THR A 97 -14.75 -11.78 1.41
C THR A 97 -14.98 -10.79 2.56
N ILE A 98 -15.60 -9.65 2.28
CA ILE A 98 -15.91 -8.65 3.31
C ILE A 98 -17.19 -9.08 4.05
N TYR A 99 -17.01 -9.50 5.29
CA TYR A 99 -18.14 -9.95 6.13
C TYR A 99 -18.78 -8.83 6.96
N ASP A 100 -18.08 -7.72 7.17
CA ASP A 100 -18.61 -6.58 7.92
C ASP A 100 -19.63 -5.80 7.09
N TYR A 101 -20.89 -5.94 7.45
CA TYR A 101 -22.02 -5.28 6.77
C TYR A 101 -21.89 -3.74 6.81
N GLN A 102 -21.38 -3.19 7.91
CA GLN A 102 -21.24 -1.74 8.04
C GLN A 102 -20.20 -1.18 7.06
N THR A 103 -19.10 -1.90 6.87
CA THR A 103 -18.09 -1.55 5.86
C THR A 103 -18.69 -1.53 4.46
N ILE A 104 -19.48 -2.55 4.09
CA ILE A 104 -20.15 -2.60 2.79
C ILE A 104 -21.11 -1.40 2.63
N LEU A 105 -21.90 -1.08 3.66
CA LEU A 105 -22.81 0.05 3.62
C LEU A 105 -22.08 1.39 3.47
N GLU A 106 -20.97 1.59 4.13
CA GLU A 106 -20.17 2.81 4.01
C GLU A 106 -19.58 2.93 2.60
N VAL A 107 -19.04 1.84 2.04
CA VAL A 107 -18.52 1.82 0.65
C VAL A 107 -19.61 2.20 -0.36
N LEU A 108 -20.83 1.66 -0.20
CA LEU A 108 -21.95 1.94 -1.10
C LEU A 108 -22.51 3.36 -0.95
N LYS A 109 -22.43 3.94 0.24
CA LYS A 109 -22.95 5.29 0.53
C LYS A 109 -21.88 6.38 0.42
N TRP A 110 -20.66 6.00 0.14
CA TRP A 110 -19.55 6.93 0.16
C TRP A 110 -19.80 8.17 -0.71
N ASN A 111 -19.47 9.31 -0.17
CA ASN A 111 -19.47 10.60 -0.84
C ASN A 111 -18.42 11.52 -0.19
N ASP A 112 -18.05 12.60 -0.86
CA ASP A 112 -17.00 13.53 -0.44
C ASP A 112 -17.38 14.44 0.75
N LYS A 113 -18.63 14.38 1.24
CA LYS A 113 -19.17 15.26 2.28
C LYS A 113 -19.43 14.55 3.61
N GLY A 114 -19.40 13.24 3.62
CA GLY A 114 -19.68 12.43 4.81
C GLY A 114 -18.41 12.08 5.59
N ASN A 115 -18.63 11.61 6.82
CA ASN A 115 -17.60 10.94 7.60
C ASN A 115 -17.74 9.43 7.39
N PHE A 116 -16.72 8.81 6.76
CA PHE A 116 -16.70 7.41 6.39
C PHE A 116 -15.38 6.79 6.85
N ASP A 117 -15.27 6.54 8.15
CA ASP A 117 -14.02 6.10 8.78
C ASP A 117 -13.54 4.74 8.24
N ARG A 118 -14.46 3.79 8.00
CA ARG A 118 -14.11 2.48 7.45
C ARG A 118 -13.63 2.57 6.01
N VAL A 119 -14.22 3.46 5.20
CA VAL A 119 -13.74 3.70 3.83
C VAL A 119 -12.36 4.33 3.86
N SER A 120 -12.11 5.30 4.73
CA SER A 120 -10.78 5.89 4.92
C SER A 120 -9.74 4.84 5.31
N GLU A 121 -10.08 3.92 6.19
CA GLU A 121 -9.23 2.78 6.55
C GLU A 121 -8.98 1.87 5.34
N MET A 122 -10.01 1.53 4.57
CA MET A 122 -9.87 0.72 3.35
C MET A 122 -9.01 1.40 2.28
N LEU A 123 -9.06 2.73 2.16
CA LEU A 123 -8.17 3.47 1.25
C LEU A 123 -6.70 3.29 1.65
N ILE A 124 -6.40 3.35 2.95
CA ILE A 124 -5.03 3.12 3.45
C ILE A 124 -4.60 1.68 3.18
N HIS A 125 -5.47 0.70 3.38
CA HIS A 125 -5.20 -0.70 3.05
C HIS A 125 -4.97 -0.91 1.56
N ALA A 126 -5.73 -0.26 0.69
CA ALA A 126 -5.54 -0.34 -0.76
C ALA A 126 -4.18 0.24 -1.21
N LEU A 127 -3.77 1.36 -0.61
CA LEU A 127 -2.45 1.94 -0.83
C LEU A 127 -1.33 1.00 -0.38
N GLN A 128 -1.47 0.39 0.78
CA GLN A 128 -0.50 -0.59 1.30
C GLN A 128 -0.44 -1.85 0.43
N TRP A 129 -1.59 -2.37 0.01
CA TRP A 129 -1.68 -3.51 -0.90
C TRP A 129 -0.90 -3.23 -2.19
N LYS A 130 -1.10 -2.05 -2.79
CA LYS A 130 -0.40 -1.67 -4.03
C LYS A 130 1.09 -1.46 -3.83
N LEU A 131 1.50 -0.90 -2.69
CA LEU A 131 2.91 -0.73 -2.35
C LEU A 131 3.63 -2.08 -2.27
N ASN A 132 3.00 -3.06 -1.63
CA ASN A 132 3.53 -4.42 -1.54
C ASN A 132 3.71 -5.06 -2.93
N ASP A 133 2.76 -4.85 -3.86
CA ASP A 133 2.89 -5.30 -5.25
C ASP A 133 4.10 -4.66 -5.94
N VAL A 134 4.31 -3.35 -5.77
CA VAL A 134 5.44 -2.62 -6.34
C VAL A 134 6.76 -3.13 -5.78
N GLU A 135 6.84 -3.36 -4.47
CA GLU A 135 8.03 -3.89 -3.83
C GLU A 135 8.34 -5.33 -4.28
N ALA A 136 7.34 -6.19 -4.36
CA ALA A 136 7.48 -7.54 -4.88
C ALA A 136 7.96 -7.55 -6.34
N ALA A 137 7.43 -6.66 -7.18
CA ALA A 137 7.87 -6.52 -8.56
C ALA A 137 9.33 -6.05 -8.68
N LYS A 138 9.76 -5.11 -7.83
CA LYS A 138 11.16 -4.66 -7.74
C LYS A 138 12.09 -5.80 -7.32
N GLU A 139 11.70 -6.58 -6.33
CA GLU A 139 12.49 -7.71 -5.85
C GLU A 139 12.64 -8.79 -6.93
N LEU A 140 11.56 -9.12 -7.66
CA LEU A 140 11.60 -10.05 -8.77
C LEU A 140 12.52 -9.55 -9.91
N ALA A 141 12.48 -8.26 -10.22
CA ALA A 141 13.37 -7.66 -11.22
C ALA A 141 14.84 -7.75 -10.78
N HIS A 142 15.13 -7.48 -9.51
CA HIS A 142 16.46 -7.62 -8.93
C HIS A 142 16.98 -9.06 -9.01
N ARG A 143 16.15 -10.05 -8.64
CA ARG A 143 16.51 -11.48 -8.72
C ARG A 143 16.80 -11.90 -10.15
N LYS A 144 15.97 -11.48 -11.14
CA LYS A 144 16.20 -11.77 -12.55
C LYS A 144 17.50 -11.16 -13.05
N LYS A 145 17.82 -9.91 -12.68
CA LYS A 145 19.06 -9.24 -13.05
C LYS A 145 20.27 -9.98 -12.49
N ALA A 146 20.29 -10.33 -11.20
CA ALA A 146 21.35 -11.09 -10.56
C ALA A 146 21.55 -12.47 -11.21
N THR A 147 20.46 -13.14 -11.62
CA THR A 147 20.56 -14.43 -12.33
C THR A 147 21.19 -14.27 -13.70
N ILE A 148 20.89 -13.21 -14.46
CA ILE A 148 21.47 -12.92 -15.78
C ILE A 148 22.94 -12.57 -15.63
N GLU A 149 23.31 -11.75 -14.66
CA GLU A 149 24.71 -11.39 -14.38
C GLU A 149 25.53 -12.64 -14.04
N ASN A 150 25.05 -13.47 -13.13
CA ASN A 150 25.71 -14.74 -12.78
C ASN A 150 25.81 -15.72 -13.98
N TYR A 151 24.80 -15.73 -14.85
CA TYR A 151 24.84 -16.57 -16.07
C TYR A 151 25.89 -16.08 -17.05
N ASN A 152 25.98 -14.77 -17.27
CA ASN A 152 26.98 -14.19 -18.16
C ASN A 152 28.41 -14.38 -17.65
N ASP A 153 28.66 -14.19 -16.35
CA ASP A 153 29.96 -14.41 -15.73
C ASP A 153 30.41 -15.88 -15.90
N ASN A 154 29.50 -16.84 -15.73
CA ASN A 154 29.80 -18.25 -15.91
C ASN A 154 30.01 -18.69 -17.36
N ILE A 155 29.52 -17.93 -18.36
CA ILE A 155 29.75 -18.25 -19.78
C ILE A 155 31.16 -17.84 -20.21
N TRP A 156 31.67 -16.72 -19.70
CA TRP A 156 32.99 -16.21 -20.08
C TRP A 156 34.14 -16.89 -19.32
N ASP A 157 33.88 -17.48 -18.15
CA ASP A 157 34.86 -18.27 -17.34
C ASP A 157 35.05 -19.71 -17.84
N ARG A 158 34.34 -20.15 -18.88
CA ARG A 158 34.60 -21.45 -19.48
C ARG A 158 35.69 -21.30 -20.53
N ASP A 159 36.91 -21.68 -20.13
CA ASP A 159 38.04 -21.91 -21.04
C ASP A 159 37.66 -22.97 -22.12
N TRP A 160 37.01 -22.50 -23.18
CA TRP A 160 36.71 -23.30 -24.36
C TRP A 160 37.81 -23.23 -25.41
N PHE A 161 39.00 -22.74 -25.05
CA PHE A 161 40.17 -22.65 -25.95
C PHE A 161 41.36 -23.35 -25.29
N VAL A 162 41.33 -24.67 -25.22
CA VAL A 162 42.52 -25.55 -25.13
C VAL A 162 42.43 -26.61 -26.19
#